data_f21875ba20ac34e48aa73a4b314f2199
#
_entry.id   f21875ba20ac34e48aa73a4b314f2199
#
_cell.length_a   1.000
_cell.length_b   1.000
_cell.length_c   1.000
_cell.angle_alpha   90.00
_cell.angle_beta   90.00
_cell.angle_gamma   90.00
#
_symmetry.space_group_name_H-M   'P 1'
#
loop_
_entity.id
_entity.type
_entity.pdbx_description
1 polymer ?
#
loop_
_entity_poly.entity_id
_entity_poly.type
_entity_poly.pdbx_seq_one_letter_code
_entity_poly.pdbx_strand_id
1 'polypeptide(L)'
;MSVESSTGPSASRLPIWLDWVLYNTQSGLVLLDADMRIVFANKWFLLRARLLAEEVNTKALLEVFPVLQGGHFERALVKAMRSGFPALMSQTLHPSPFPLYAPVGTRANENLLRQSIHIVPMGPVDVAIAGQRYTLIQITDVSPTFARERMLKAHADRMSDLVHIDALTGLGNRRFFDESMAAEVRAASRSGAHLGLVMLDIDRFKQFNDLYGHPAGDRCLQAVAEVLKAVCRRPRDLVARYGGEELAVILPDTDEAGAIQVAKDILQKLRDLRIAHADNLDQSVVTASAGVYAGQPHADASVASLIQNADQALYAAKNDGRNRVFCFDTGRNAALAV
;
A
#
# COMPACT_ATOMS: atom_id res chain seq x y z
N MET A 1 -17.66 10.85 -84.43
CA MET A 1 -16.75 9.90 -83.79
C MET A 1 -16.70 10.34 -82.30
N SER A 2 -17.45 9.64 -81.51
CA SER A 2 -17.60 9.90 -80.06
C SER A 2 -16.50 9.19 -79.31
N VAL A 3 -15.79 9.94 -78.45
CA VAL A 3 -14.80 9.36 -77.51
C VAL A 3 -15.51 9.15 -76.19
N GLU A 4 -15.78 7.89 -75.87
CA GLU A 4 -16.25 7.49 -74.54
C GLU A 4 -15.11 7.63 -73.51
N SER A 5 -15.27 8.54 -72.57
CA SER A 5 -14.41 8.64 -71.38
C SER A 5 -14.88 7.65 -70.33
N SER A 6 -14.11 6.58 -70.10
CA SER A 6 -14.29 5.63 -69.01
C SER A 6 -13.96 6.31 -67.69
N THR A 7 -14.98 6.67 -66.93
CA THR A 7 -14.88 7.06 -65.53
C THR A 7 -14.73 5.78 -64.69
N GLY A 8 -13.51 5.46 -64.26
CA GLY A 8 -13.26 4.50 -63.21
C GLY A 8 -13.84 4.96 -61.87
N PRO A 9 -14.17 4.03 -60.94
CA PRO A 9 -14.82 4.43 -59.70
C PRO A 9 -13.91 5.33 -58.88
N SER A 10 -14.34 6.60 -58.68
CA SER A 10 -13.67 7.54 -57.81
C SER A 10 -13.64 6.97 -56.39
N ALA A 11 -12.45 6.64 -55.91
CA ALA A 11 -12.22 6.38 -54.52
C ALA A 11 -12.73 7.58 -53.72
N SER A 12 -13.84 7.42 -53.01
CA SER A 12 -14.42 8.47 -52.17
C SER A 12 -13.40 8.83 -51.08
N ARG A 13 -12.70 9.95 -51.30
CA ARG A 13 -11.87 10.53 -50.25
C ARG A 13 -12.74 10.81 -49.03
N LEU A 14 -12.37 10.28 -47.88
CA LEU A 14 -13.02 10.61 -46.60
C LEU A 14 -13.09 12.15 -46.45
N PRO A 15 -14.14 12.70 -45.84
CA PRO A 15 -14.19 14.13 -45.56
C PRO A 15 -12.93 14.59 -44.79
N ILE A 16 -12.34 15.71 -45.15
CA ILE A 16 -11.08 16.22 -44.54
C ILE A 16 -11.15 16.31 -43.02
N TRP A 17 -12.33 16.63 -42.46
CA TRP A 17 -12.53 16.70 -41.01
C TRP A 17 -12.43 15.31 -40.34
N LEU A 18 -12.80 14.24 -41.03
CA LEU A 18 -12.70 12.89 -40.51
C LEU A 18 -11.24 12.45 -40.41
N ASP A 19 -10.45 12.73 -41.44
CA ASP A 19 -9.00 12.50 -41.42
C ASP A 19 -8.34 13.29 -40.29
N TRP A 20 -8.77 14.58 -40.11
CA TRP A 20 -8.27 15.42 -39.03
C TRP A 20 -8.60 14.84 -37.64
N VAL A 21 -9.84 14.37 -37.42
CA VAL A 21 -10.26 13.72 -36.15
C VAL A 21 -9.42 12.47 -35.87
N LEU A 22 -9.29 11.57 -36.83
CA LEU A 22 -8.51 10.34 -36.69
C LEU A 22 -7.02 10.62 -36.43
N TYR A 23 -6.50 11.70 -37.03
CA TYR A 23 -5.11 12.13 -36.86
C TYR A 23 -4.85 12.71 -35.47
N ASN A 24 -5.79 13.45 -34.87
CA ASN A 24 -5.63 14.14 -33.60
C ASN A 24 -6.17 13.33 -32.39
N THR A 25 -6.77 12.17 -32.61
CA THR A 25 -7.23 11.29 -31.54
C THR A 25 -6.07 10.81 -30.67
N GLN A 26 -6.23 10.95 -29.33
CA GLN A 26 -5.24 10.53 -28.32
C GLN A 26 -5.34 9.04 -27.95
N SER A 27 -5.86 8.22 -28.83
CA SER A 27 -6.00 6.77 -28.71
C SER A 27 -5.55 6.08 -29.97
N GLY A 28 -5.00 4.90 -29.84
CA GLY A 28 -4.73 4.01 -30.99
C GLY A 28 -6.03 3.45 -31.53
N LEU A 29 -6.24 3.57 -32.82
CA LEU A 29 -7.38 2.99 -33.53
C LEU A 29 -6.85 2.02 -34.57
N VAL A 30 -7.30 0.77 -34.51
CA VAL A 30 -6.99 -0.27 -35.50
C VAL A 30 -8.30 -0.89 -35.95
N LEU A 31 -8.56 -0.88 -37.24
CA LEU A 31 -9.73 -1.50 -37.86
C LEU A 31 -9.34 -2.81 -38.53
N LEU A 32 -10.02 -3.88 -38.21
CA LEU A 32 -9.83 -5.21 -38.76
C LEU A 32 -11.02 -5.61 -39.65
N ASP A 33 -10.75 -6.35 -40.71
CA ASP A 33 -11.78 -7.09 -41.46
C ASP A 33 -12.18 -8.41 -40.76
N ALA A 34 -13.02 -9.20 -41.46
CA ALA A 34 -13.51 -10.49 -40.96
C ALA A 34 -12.39 -11.54 -40.78
N ASP A 35 -11.31 -11.42 -41.51
CA ASP A 35 -10.14 -12.31 -41.50
C ASP A 35 -9.03 -11.82 -40.56
N MET A 36 -9.33 -10.85 -39.68
CA MET A 36 -8.40 -10.18 -38.77
C MET A 36 -7.24 -9.48 -39.48
N ARG A 37 -7.43 -9.04 -40.73
CA ARG A 37 -6.43 -8.20 -41.43
C ARG A 37 -6.62 -6.75 -41.08
N ILE A 38 -5.53 -6.03 -40.94
CA ILE A 38 -5.54 -4.60 -40.59
C ILE A 38 -5.95 -3.82 -41.85
N VAL A 39 -7.12 -3.21 -41.81
CA VAL A 39 -7.66 -2.34 -42.89
C VAL A 39 -7.22 -0.89 -42.68
N PHE A 40 -7.11 -0.48 -41.40
CA PHE A 40 -6.71 0.87 -41.02
C PHE A 40 -6.03 0.88 -39.68
N ALA A 41 -5.01 1.71 -39.55
CA ALA A 41 -4.38 2.06 -38.27
C ALA A 41 -4.10 3.57 -38.26
N ASN A 42 -4.50 4.26 -37.19
CA ASN A 42 -4.27 5.70 -37.11
C ASN A 42 -2.82 6.05 -36.74
N LYS A 43 -2.44 7.30 -36.94
CA LYS A 43 -1.08 7.81 -36.68
C LYS A 43 -0.63 7.57 -35.25
N TRP A 44 -1.53 7.74 -34.27
CA TRP A 44 -1.21 7.53 -32.86
C TRP A 44 -0.69 6.11 -32.60
N PHE A 45 -1.37 5.11 -33.16
CA PHE A 45 -1.00 3.70 -33.04
C PHE A 45 0.34 3.41 -33.75
N LEU A 46 0.45 3.80 -35.00
CA LEU A 46 1.64 3.55 -35.82
C LEU A 46 2.92 4.12 -35.20
N LEU A 47 2.88 5.37 -34.72
CA LEU A 47 4.03 6.00 -34.06
C LEU A 47 4.47 5.25 -32.80
N ARG A 48 3.51 4.76 -32.00
CA ARG A 48 3.83 4.03 -30.76
C ARG A 48 4.22 2.57 -30.98
N ALA A 49 3.70 1.95 -32.03
CA ALA A 49 4.12 0.64 -32.51
C ALA A 49 5.48 0.68 -33.22
N ARG A 50 5.97 1.89 -33.59
CA ARG A 50 7.18 2.12 -34.39
C ARG A 50 7.11 1.42 -35.74
N LEU A 51 5.93 1.47 -36.38
CA LEU A 51 5.66 0.85 -37.68
C LEU A 51 5.15 1.91 -38.67
N LEU A 52 5.38 1.64 -39.94
CA LEU A 52 4.83 2.42 -41.07
C LEU A 52 3.47 1.83 -41.51
N ALA A 53 2.61 2.66 -42.09
CA ALA A 53 1.31 2.20 -42.57
C ALA A 53 1.42 1.07 -43.61
N GLU A 54 2.44 1.12 -44.47
CA GLU A 54 2.73 0.11 -45.48
C GLU A 54 3.13 -1.25 -44.91
N GLU A 55 3.66 -1.26 -43.67
CA GLU A 55 4.09 -2.47 -42.98
C GLU A 55 2.94 -3.24 -42.37
N VAL A 56 1.80 -2.56 -42.09
CA VAL A 56 0.66 -3.14 -41.38
C VAL A 56 -0.59 -3.33 -42.25
N ASN A 57 -0.83 -2.46 -43.21
CA ASN A 57 -2.03 -2.53 -44.04
C ASN A 57 -2.16 -3.85 -44.80
N THR A 58 -3.34 -4.42 -44.81
CA THR A 58 -3.69 -5.72 -45.46
C THR A 58 -3.03 -6.96 -44.85
N LYS A 59 -2.14 -6.82 -43.87
CA LYS A 59 -1.53 -7.95 -43.16
C LYS A 59 -2.43 -8.44 -42.02
N ALA A 60 -2.30 -9.71 -41.68
CA ALA A 60 -3.00 -10.25 -40.52
C ALA A 60 -2.44 -9.66 -39.23
N LEU A 61 -3.31 -9.31 -38.26
CA LEU A 61 -2.89 -8.67 -37.00
C LEU A 61 -1.85 -9.51 -36.25
N LEU A 62 -2.02 -10.84 -36.23
CA LEU A 62 -1.10 -11.75 -35.53
C LEU A 62 0.21 -11.98 -36.30
N GLU A 63 0.25 -11.67 -37.59
CA GLU A 63 1.50 -11.65 -38.37
C GLU A 63 2.33 -10.40 -38.01
N VAL A 64 1.69 -9.26 -37.88
CA VAL A 64 2.34 -7.99 -37.47
C VAL A 64 2.73 -8.03 -35.99
N PHE A 65 1.92 -8.63 -35.15
CA PHE A 65 2.13 -8.72 -33.70
C PHE A 65 2.10 -10.18 -33.20
N PRO A 66 3.13 -10.99 -33.46
CA PRO A 66 3.16 -12.40 -33.04
C PRO A 66 3.04 -12.60 -31.53
N VAL A 67 3.44 -11.58 -30.72
CA VAL A 67 3.33 -11.59 -29.25
C VAL A 67 1.89 -11.74 -28.75
N LEU A 68 0.88 -11.42 -29.56
CA LEU A 68 -0.54 -11.51 -29.23
C LEU A 68 -1.09 -12.95 -29.39
N GLN A 69 -0.36 -13.81 -30.13
CA GLN A 69 -0.81 -15.16 -30.48
C GLN A 69 -0.93 -16.06 -29.24
N GLY A 70 -2.03 -16.79 -29.11
CA GLY A 70 -2.33 -17.65 -27.95
C GLY A 70 -2.68 -16.90 -26.67
N GLY A 71 -2.59 -15.57 -26.67
CA GLY A 71 -2.79 -14.71 -25.51
C GLY A 71 -4.26 -14.45 -25.16
N HIS A 72 -4.44 -13.74 -24.05
CA HIS A 72 -5.79 -13.30 -23.62
C HIS A 72 -6.44 -12.33 -24.60
N PHE A 73 -5.63 -11.48 -25.25
CA PHE A 73 -6.12 -10.53 -26.24
C PHE A 73 -6.71 -11.24 -27.44
N GLU A 74 -6.02 -12.20 -28.02
CA GLU A 74 -6.52 -12.97 -29.18
C GLU A 74 -7.84 -13.68 -28.84
N ARG A 75 -7.93 -14.33 -27.69
CA ARG A 75 -9.17 -14.97 -27.23
C ARG A 75 -10.33 -13.98 -27.09
N ALA A 76 -10.06 -12.79 -26.52
CA ALA A 76 -11.05 -11.74 -26.39
C ALA A 76 -11.52 -11.20 -27.76
N LEU A 77 -10.58 -10.98 -28.69
CA LEU A 77 -10.85 -10.52 -30.05
C LEU A 77 -11.73 -11.53 -30.80
N VAL A 78 -11.30 -12.80 -30.84
CA VAL A 78 -12.06 -13.87 -31.53
C VAL A 78 -13.47 -14.01 -30.93
N LYS A 79 -13.59 -13.96 -29.60
CA LYS A 79 -14.88 -14.01 -28.92
C LYS A 79 -15.77 -12.81 -29.30
N ALA A 80 -15.25 -11.58 -29.31
CA ALA A 80 -15.99 -10.38 -29.67
C ALA A 80 -16.45 -10.44 -31.13
N MET A 81 -15.56 -10.83 -32.04
CA MET A 81 -15.91 -10.97 -33.48
C MET A 81 -16.99 -12.01 -33.73
N ARG A 82 -16.97 -13.14 -33.01
CA ARG A 82 -17.97 -14.21 -33.15
C ARG A 82 -19.31 -13.85 -32.52
N SER A 83 -19.29 -13.27 -31.33
CA SER A 83 -20.51 -12.97 -30.58
C SER A 83 -21.20 -11.69 -31.02
N GLY A 84 -20.46 -10.75 -31.64
CA GLY A 84 -20.94 -9.40 -31.96
C GLY A 84 -21.03 -8.47 -30.74
N PHE A 85 -20.54 -8.90 -29.55
CA PHE A 85 -20.53 -8.09 -28.33
C PHE A 85 -19.16 -7.45 -28.09
N PRO A 86 -19.12 -6.18 -27.65
CA PRO A 86 -17.87 -5.53 -27.29
C PRO A 86 -17.13 -6.24 -26.13
N ALA A 87 -15.81 -6.11 -26.14
CA ALA A 87 -14.96 -6.59 -25.03
C ALA A 87 -14.06 -5.46 -24.54
N LEU A 88 -13.89 -5.36 -23.20
CA LEU A 88 -12.99 -4.42 -22.55
C LEU A 88 -11.88 -5.19 -21.82
N MET A 89 -10.64 -4.82 -22.08
CA MET A 89 -9.47 -5.34 -21.37
C MET A 89 -8.84 -4.23 -20.53
N SER A 90 -8.85 -4.42 -19.22
CA SER A 90 -8.27 -3.46 -18.29
C SER A 90 -6.78 -3.72 -18.08
N GLN A 91 -6.04 -2.66 -17.74
CA GLN A 91 -4.61 -2.69 -17.41
C GLN A 91 -4.26 -3.57 -16.18
N THR A 92 -5.23 -3.84 -15.31
CA THR A 92 -4.99 -4.57 -14.05
C THR A 92 -4.64 -6.03 -14.30
N LEU A 93 -5.30 -6.66 -15.27
CA LEU A 93 -5.11 -8.06 -15.62
C LEU A 93 -4.09 -8.25 -16.76
N HIS A 94 -4.02 -7.28 -17.68
CA HIS A 94 -3.21 -7.35 -18.89
C HIS A 94 -2.58 -5.98 -19.19
N PRO A 95 -1.46 -5.62 -18.56
CA PRO A 95 -0.97 -4.22 -18.57
C PRO A 95 -0.55 -3.72 -19.95
N SER A 96 -0.01 -4.55 -20.82
CA SER A 96 0.58 -4.11 -22.10
C SER A 96 0.49 -5.20 -23.16
N PRO A 97 -0.70 -5.57 -23.68
CA PRO A 97 -0.83 -6.60 -24.70
C PRO A 97 -0.06 -6.25 -25.98
N PHE A 98 -0.19 -5.01 -26.49
CA PHE A 98 0.56 -4.55 -27.65
C PHE A 98 1.93 -3.98 -27.27
N PRO A 99 2.97 -4.18 -28.09
CA PRO A 99 4.28 -3.55 -27.91
C PRO A 99 4.24 -2.08 -28.35
N LEU A 100 3.56 -1.22 -27.57
CA LEU A 100 3.46 0.21 -27.79
C LEU A 100 4.35 0.97 -26.82
N TYR A 101 5.10 1.93 -27.33
CA TYR A 101 6.12 2.67 -26.59
C TYR A 101 5.73 4.13 -26.38
N ALA A 102 6.26 4.75 -25.33
CA ALA A 102 6.16 6.18 -25.10
C ALA A 102 6.81 6.97 -26.26
N PRO A 103 6.37 8.24 -26.52
CA PRO A 103 7.00 9.08 -27.53
C PRO A 103 8.50 9.23 -27.30
N VAL A 104 9.28 9.31 -28.40
CA VAL A 104 10.72 9.56 -28.37
C VAL A 104 11.03 10.86 -27.65
N GLY A 105 11.98 10.87 -26.71
CA GLY A 105 12.36 12.05 -25.91
C GLY A 105 11.77 12.09 -24.50
N THR A 106 10.90 11.16 -24.12
CA THR A 106 10.47 10.99 -22.72
C THR A 106 11.44 10.05 -21.99
N ARG A 107 11.63 10.24 -20.68
CA ARG A 107 12.47 9.34 -19.83
C ARG A 107 11.98 7.89 -19.82
N ALA A 108 10.80 7.63 -20.36
CA ALA A 108 10.17 6.31 -20.43
C ALA A 108 10.32 5.63 -21.81
N ASN A 109 11.28 6.03 -22.61
CA ASN A 109 11.43 5.61 -24.02
C ASN A 109 11.51 4.08 -24.26
N GLU A 110 11.90 3.31 -23.26
CA GLU A 110 12.03 1.84 -23.35
C GLU A 110 10.88 1.11 -22.68
N ASN A 111 9.97 1.82 -22.00
CA ASN A 111 8.87 1.20 -21.29
C ASN A 111 7.63 1.09 -22.16
N LEU A 112 7.05 -0.10 -22.15
CA LEU A 112 5.75 -0.35 -22.75
C LEU A 112 4.67 0.49 -22.08
N LEU A 113 3.76 1.08 -22.87
CA LEU A 113 2.60 1.81 -22.39
C LEU A 113 1.64 0.85 -21.66
N ARG A 114 1.08 1.29 -20.54
CA ARG A 114 -0.07 0.60 -19.94
C ARG A 114 -1.31 0.90 -20.75
N GLN A 115 -2.02 -0.15 -21.12
CA GLN A 115 -3.08 -0.07 -22.11
C GLN A 115 -4.43 -0.45 -21.52
N SER A 116 -5.46 0.32 -21.86
CA SER A 116 -6.85 -0.11 -21.80
C SER A 116 -7.31 -0.33 -23.23
N ILE A 117 -7.85 -1.53 -23.51
CA ILE A 117 -8.21 -1.92 -24.87
C ILE A 117 -9.72 -2.19 -24.92
N HIS A 118 -10.39 -1.53 -25.88
CA HIS A 118 -11.78 -1.74 -26.16
C HIS A 118 -11.91 -2.35 -27.57
N ILE A 119 -12.50 -3.52 -27.67
CA ILE A 119 -12.74 -4.25 -28.91
C ILE A 119 -14.22 -4.09 -29.24
N VAL A 120 -14.53 -3.45 -30.35
CA VAL A 120 -15.90 -3.12 -30.75
C VAL A 120 -16.17 -3.74 -32.12
N PRO A 121 -16.84 -4.89 -32.17
CA PRO A 121 -17.27 -5.45 -33.45
C PRO A 121 -18.44 -4.63 -34.03
N MET A 122 -18.50 -4.52 -35.36
CA MET A 122 -19.56 -3.81 -36.07
C MET A 122 -20.91 -4.49 -35.83
N GLY A 123 -21.93 -3.71 -35.53
CA GLY A 123 -23.30 -4.20 -35.29
C GLY A 123 -23.98 -4.69 -36.57
N PRO A 124 -25.07 -5.47 -36.46
CA PRO A 124 -25.78 -6.02 -37.63
C PRO A 124 -26.28 -4.95 -38.63
N VAL A 125 -26.72 -3.80 -38.12
CA VAL A 125 -27.17 -2.67 -38.95
C VAL A 125 -26.01 -2.10 -39.76
N ASP A 126 -24.85 -1.91 -39.10
CA ASP A 126 -23.68 -1.33 -39.77
C ASP A 126 -23.08 -2.30 -40.79
N VAL A 127 -23.11 -3.62 -40.50
CA VAL A 127 -22.69 -4.68 -41.45
C VAL A 127 -23.58 -4.66 -42.69
N ALA A 128 -24.90 -4.46 -42.54
CA ALA A 128 -25.83 -4.37 -43.69
C ALA A 128 -25.53 -3.18 -44.59
N ILE A 129 -25.05 -2.07 -44.00
CA ILE A 129 -24.67 -0.86 -44.75
C ILE A 129 -23.29 -1.02 -45.43
N ALA A 130 -22.33 -1.58 -44.70
CA ALA A 130 -20.95 -1.72 -45.16
C ALA A 130 -20.73 -2.88 -46.14
N GLY A 131 -21.66 -3.83 -46.23
CA GLY A 131 -21.54 -5.05 -47.03
C GLY A 131 -20.54 -6.08 -46.50
N GLN A 132 -19.79 -5.74 -45.45
CA GLN A 132 -18.83 -6.64 -44.77
C GLN A 132 -18.68 -6.27 -43.30
N ARG A 133 -18.14 -7.21 -42.52
CA ARG A 133 -17.98 -7.04 -41.07
C ARG A 133 -16.59 -6.49 -40.74
N TYR A 134 -16.57 -5.44 -39.91
CA TYR A 134 -15.35 -4.87 -39.34
C TYR A 134 -15.33 -4.96 -37.81
N THR A 135 -14.14 -4.88 -37.24
CA THR A 135 -13.95 -4.78 -35.80
C THR A 135 -12.95 -3.67 -35.48
N LEU A 136 -13.39 -2.72 -34.66
CA LEU A 136 -12.54 -1.63 -34.18
C LEU A 136 -11.85 -2.06 -32.88
N ILE A 137 -10.52 -1.88 -32.83
CA ILE A 137 -9.71 -1.98 -31.62
C ILE A 137 -9.31 -0.55 -31.24
N GLN A 138 -9.78 -0.09 -30.09
CA GLN A 138 -9.37 1.19 -29.50
C GLN A 138 -8.41 0.92 -28.35
N ILE A 139 -7.25 1.57 -28.37
CA ILE A 139 -6.19 1.41 -27.35
C ILE A 139 -5.93 2.77 -26.73
N THR A 140 -6.12 2.86 -25.41
CA THR A 140 -5.90 4.09 -24.65
C THR A 140 -4.67 3.93 -23.75
N ASP A 141 -3.76 4.91 -23.78
CA ASP A 141 -2.64 4.99 -22.85
C ASP A 141 -3.14 5.43 -21.47
N VAL A 142 -3.05 4.52 -20.50
CA VAL A 142 -3.42 4.75 -19.10
C VAL A 142 -2.20 4.87 -18.17
N SER A 143 -0.99 4.91 -18.74
CA SER A 143 0.26 5.08 -17.98
C SER A 143 0.25 6.32 -17.09
N PRO A 144 -0.21 7.51 -17.56
CA PRO A 144 -0.25 8.72 -16.73
C PRO A 144 -1.21 8.58 -15.55
N THR A 145 -2.39 7.99 -15.78
CA THR A 145 -3.40 7.76 -14.73
C THR A 145 -2.84 6.82 -13.66
N PHE A 146 -2.19 5.74 -14.05
CA PHE A 146 -1.57 4.79 -13.13
C PHE A 146 -0.41 5.40 -12.34
N ALA A 147 0.43 6.22 -12.98
CA ALA A 147 1.51 6.94 -12.30
C ALA A 147 0.98 7.91 -11.24
N ARG A 148 -0.10 8.65 -11.58
CA ARG A 148 -0.77 9.57 -10.66
C ARG A 148 -1.39 8.83 -9.47
N GLU A 149 -2.05 7.70 -9.69
CA GLU A 149 -2.64 6.87 -8.63
C GLU A 149 -1.58 6.34 -7.67
N ARG A 150 -0.45 5.83 -8.19
CA ARG A 150 0.70 5.44 -7.37
C ARG A 150 1.27 6.58 -6.54
N MET A 151 1.38 7.77 -7.14
CA MET A 151 1.88 8.96 -6.44
C MET A 151 0.92 9.38 -5.32
N LEU A 152 -0.39 9.40 -5.57
CA LEU A 152 -1.41 9.70 -4.57
C LEU A 152 -1.38 8.69 -3.43
N LYS A 153 -1.24 7.40 -3.73
CA LYS A 153 -1.11 6.35 -2.72
C LYS A 153 0.15 6.55 -1.87
N ALA A 154 1.29 6.80 -2.50
CA ALA A 154 2.54 7.07 -1.77
C ALA A 154 2.46 8.34 -0.90
N HIS A 155 1.72 9.36 -1.32
CA HIS A 155 1.45 10.54 -0.49
C HIS A 155 0.52 10.22 0.68
N ALA A 156 -0.54 9.43 0.46
CA ALA A 156 -1.44 8.99 1.51
C ALA A 156 -0.72 8.13 2.56
N ASP A 157 0.15 7.21 2.11
CA ASP A 157 0.97 6.38 2.99
C ASP A 157 1.92 7.26 3.85
N ARG A 158 2.60 8.26 3.27
CA ARG A 158 3.44 9.22 4.01
C ARG A 158 2.64 10.05 5.01
N MET A 159 1.44 10.50 4.65
CA MET A 159 0.56 11.22 5.58
C MET A 159 0.05 10.28 6.70
N SER A 160 -0.19 9.01 6.41
CA SER A 160 -0.53 8.00 7.41
C SER A 160 0.62 7.76 8.38
N ASP A 161 1.87 7.73 7.92
CA ASP A 161 3.05 7.61 8.77
C ASP A 161 3.17 8.79 9.76
N LEU A 162 2.86 10.02 9.29
CA LEU A 162 2.82 11.22 10.17
C LEU A 162 1.70 11.15 11.22
N VAL A 163 0.59 10.47 10.92
CA VAL A 163 -0.53 10.28 11.85
C VAL A 163 -0.23 9.21 12.92
N HIS A 164 0.79 8.39 12.74
CA HIS A 164 1.17 7.30 13.66
C HIS A 164 2.24 7.70 14.69
N ILE A 165 2.76 8.91 14.64
CA ILE A 165 3.80 9.40 15.55
C ILE A 165 3.21 10.35 16.59
N ASP A 166 3.61 10.19 17.85
CA ASP A 166 3.36 11.19 18.91
C ASP A 166 4.29 12.40 18.73
N ALA A 167 3.70 13.58 18.56
CA ALA A 167 4.45 14.79 18.23
C ALA A 167 5.43 15.25 19.33
N LEU A 168 5.18 14.88 20.60
CA LEU A 168 6.05 15.26 21.71
C LEU A 168 7.26 14.35 21.83
N THR A 169 7.06 13.05 21.77
CA THR A 169 8.07 12.03 22.09
C THR A 169 8.73 11.43 20.85
N GLY A 170 8.11 11.58 19.66
CA GLY A 170 8.56 10.94 18.44
C GLY A 170 8.48 9.39 18.49
N LEU A 171 7.73 8.83 19.43
CA LEU A 171 7.34 7.42 19.49
C LEU A 171 6.11 7.18 18.62
N GLY A 172 5.73 5.92 18.40
CA GLY A 172 4.38 5.62 17.92
C GLY A 172 3.31 6.21 18.83
N ASN A 173 2.20 6.63 18.27
CA ASN A 173 1.06 7.08 19.08
C ASN A 173 0.14 5.88 19.40
N ARG A 174 -0.94 6.13 20.15
CA ARG A 174 -1.92 5.11 20.54
C ARG A 174 -2.49 4.36 19.34
N ARG A 175 -2.79 5.07 18.25
CA ARG A 175 -3.32 4.43 17.03
C ARG A 175 -2.30 3.47 16.42
N PHE A 176 -1.04 3.89 16.33
CA PHE A 176 0.06 3.01 15.88
C PHE A 176 0.16 1.76 16.76
N PHE A 177 0.06 1.93 18.10
CA PHE A 177 0.06 0.80 19.03
C PHE A 177 -1.10 -0.16 18.76
N ASP A 178 -2.33 0.36 18.66
CA ASP A 178 -3.54 -0.47 18.48
C ASP A 178 -3.47 -1.29 17.17
N GLU A 179 -3.06 -0.66 16.06
CA GLU A 179 -2.93 -1.31 14.76
C GLU A 179 -1.79 -2.35 14.75
N SER A 180 -0.63 -2.01 15.35
CA SER A 180 0.53 -2.89 15.44
C SER A 180 0.26 -4.09 16.34
N MET A 181 -0.33 -3.87 17.50
CA MET A 181 -0.68 -4.94 18.44
C MET A 181 -1.64 -5.94 17.80
N ALA A 182 -2.65 -5.46 17.09
CA ALA A 182 -3.56 -6.33 16.35
C ALA A 182 -2.87 -7.12 15.23
N ALA A 183 -1.87 -6.55 14.57
CA ALA A 183 -1.09 -7.24 13.54
C ALA A 183 -0.18 -8.31 14.14
N GLU A 184 0.54 -8.00 15.23
CA GLU A 184 1.48 -8.92 15.89
C GLU A 184 0.75 -10.07 16.61
N VAL A 185 -0.41 -9.84 17.22
CA VAL A 185 -1.24 -10.92 17.79
C VAL A 185 -1.65 -11.89 16.69
N ARG A 186 -2.12 -11.42 15.54
CA ARG A 186 -2.45 -12.29 14.41
C ARG A 186 -1.24 -13.05 13.85
N ALA A 187 -0.07 -12.40 13.80
CA ALA A 187 1.16 -13.02 13.32
C ALA A 187 1.63 -14.12 14.28
N ALA A 188 1.71 -13.82 15.58
CA ALA A 188 2.12 -14.76 16.63
C ALA A 188 1.17 -15.96 16.72
N SER A 189 -0.15 -15.72 16.65
CA SER A 189 -1.16 -16.80 16.67
C SER A 189 -1.00 -17.77 15.48
N ARG A 190 -0.64 -17.28 14.28
CA ARG A 190 -0.41 -18.15 13.12
C ARG A 190 0.90 -18.94 13.18
N SER A 191 1.95 -18.34 13.73
CA SER A 191 3.29 -18.96 13.78
C SER A 191 3.53 -19.79 15.05
N GLY A 192 2.69 -19.64 16.09
CA GLY A 192 2.95 -20.20 17.41
C GLY A 192 4.10 -19.48 18.14
N ALA A 193 4.47 -18.27 17.70
CA ALA A 193 5.55 -17.51 18.34
C ALA A 193 5.08 -16.83 19.63
N HIS A 194 6.04 -16.51 20.49
CA HIS A 194 5.78 -15.72 21.68
C HIS A 194 5.58 -14.24 21.32
N LEU A 195 4.74 -13.57 22.08
CA LEU A 195 4.51 -12.13 22.01
C LEU A 195 4.58 -11.54 23.41
N GLY A 196 5.53 -10.61 23.62
CA GLY A 196 5.64 -9.83 24.83
C GLY A 196 4.97 -8.47 24.69
N LEU A 197 4.34 -8.00 25.75
CA LEU A 197 3.77 -6.66 25.89
C LEU A 197 4.23 -6.08 27.22
N VAL A 198 4.78 -4.87 27.19
CA VAL A 198 5.15 -4.12 28.39
C VAL A 198 4.34 -2.82 28.40
N MET A 199 3.55 -2.63 29.44
CA MET A 199 2.89 -1.36 29.74
C MET A 199 3.68 -0.65 30.84
N LEU A 200 3.98 0.62 30.63
CA LEU A 200 4.76 1.45 31.56
C LEU A 200 4.01 2.73 31.90
N ASP A 201 4.25 3.20 33.12
CA ASP A 201 3.69 4.48 33.59
C ASP A 201 4.76 5.18 34.45
N ILE A 202 4.94 6.48 34.23
CA ILE A 202 5.90 7.29 34.99
C ILE A 202 5.32 7.57 36.38
N ASP A 203 6.02 7.09 37.39
CA ASP A 203 5.56 7.17 38.77
C ASP A 203 5.41 8.62 39.23
N ARG A 204 4.24 8.95 39.79
CA ARG A 204 3.92 10.28 40.33
C ARG A 204 4.10 11.42 39.34
N PHE A 205 3.87 11.19 38.04
CA PHE A 205 4.11 12.19 36.99
C PHE A 205 3.25 13.44 37.13
N LYS A 206 2.02 13.30 37.64
CA LYS A 206 1.17 14.45 37.97
C LYS A 206 1.85 15.35 39.00
N GLN A 207 2.37 14.80 40.11
CA GLN A 207 3.09 15.54 41.15
C GLN A 207 4.37 16.19 40.59
N PHE A 208 5.05 15.51 39.66
CA PHE A 208 6.19 16.08 38.95
C PHE A 208 5.78 17.35 38.17
N ASN A 209 4.67 17.27 37.41
CA ASN A 209 4.15 18.41 36.67
C ASN A 209 3.69 19.54 37.58
N ASP A 210 3.03 19.23 38.70
CA ASP A 210 2.54 20.21 39.67
C ASP A 210 3.72 20.95 40.30
N LEU A 211 4.87 20.29 40.52
CA LEU A 211 6.07 20.89 41.14
C LEU A 211 6.97 21.65 40.15
N TYR A 212 7.20 21.06 38.94
CA TYR A 212 8.21 21.60 38.00
C TYR A 212 7.60 22.24 36.75
N GLY A 213 6.28 22.19 36.61
CA GLY A 213 5.52 22.71 35.47
C GLY A 213 5.50 21.78 34.25
N HIS A 214 4.49 21.93 33.42
CA HIS A 214 4.29 21.13 32.20
C HIS A 214 5.50 21.11 31.25
N PRO A 215 6.25 22.23 31.03
CA PRO A 215 7.42 22.15 30.16
C PRO A 215 8.54 21.25 30.69
N ALA A 216 8.63 21.05 32.00
CA ALA A 216 9.56 20.08 32.59
C ALA A 216 9.06 18.64 32.38
N GLY A 217 7.74 18.43 32.52
CA GLY A 217 7.10 17.15 32.22
C GLY A 217 7.29 16.72 30.77
N ASP A 218 7.14 17.66 29.83
CA ASP A 218 7.38 17.38 28.41
C ASP A 218 8.82 16.93 28.15
N ARG A 219 9.81 17.59 28.74
CA ARG A 219 11.22 17.16 28.67
C ARG A 219 11.46 15.80 29.33
N CYS A 220 10.78 15.53 30.43
CA CYS A 220 10.84 14.22 31.11
C CYS A 220 10.30 13.13 30.18
N LEU A 221 9.14 13.32 29.56
CA LEU A 221 8.56 12.37 28.59
C LEU A 221 9.48 12.13 27.40
N GLN A 222 10.11 13.19 26.86
CA GLN A 222 11.09 13.05 25.79
C GLN A 222 12.31 12.21 26.22
N ALA A 223 12.85 12.46 27.43
CA ALA A 223 13.97 11.70 27.95
C ALA A 223 13.62 10.23 28.17
N VAL A 224 12.43 9.93 28.68
CA VAL A 224 11.92 8.55 28.81
C VAL A 224 11.77 7.89 27.44
N ALA A 225 11.26 8.61 26.46
CA ALA A 225 11.13 8.07 25.10
C ALA A 225 12.48 7.67 24.51
N GLU A 226 13.53 8.48 24.71
CA GLU A 226 14.88 8.14 24.27
C GLU A 226 15.43 6.88 24.98
N VAL A 227 15.11 6.66 26.26
CA VAL A 227 15.44 5.42 26.98
C VAL A 227 14.79 4.22 26.30
N LEU A 228 13.50 4.29 25.99
CA LEU A 228 12.78 3.21 25.32
C LEU A 228 13.41 2.88 23.96
N LYS A 229 13.67 3.90 23.13
CA LYS A 229 14.36 3.72 21.83
C LYS A 229 15.75 3.09 21.99
N ALA A 230 16.46 3.45 23.05
CA ALA A 230 17.81 2.95 23.32
C ALA A 230 17.83 1.49 23.85
N VAL A 231 16.74 1.00 24.43
CA VAL A 231 16.59 -0.39 24.87
C VAL A 231 16.00 -1.25 23.76
N CYS A 232 14.90 -0.82 23.16
CA CYS A 232 14.18 -1.56 22.12
C CYS A 232 14.83 -1.31 20.76
N ARG A 233 15.86 -2.09 20.43
CA ARG A 233 16.68 -1.90 19.21
C ARG A 233 16.41 -2.90 18.11
N ARG A 234 15.66 -3.95 18.39
CA ARG A 234 15.34 -4.95 17.36
C ARG A 234 14.41 -4.31 16.33
N PRO A 235 14.57 -4.61 15.03
CA PRO A 235 13.76 -4.00 13.97
C PRO A 235 12.24 -4.21 14.14
N ARG A 236 11.84 -5.22 14.89
CA ARG A 236 10.44 -5.56 15.17
C ARG A 236 9.96 -5.10 16.55
N ASP A 237 10.83 -4.60 17.41
CA ASP A 237 10.40 -3.99 18.67
C ASP A 237 9.64 -2.68 18.36
N LEU A 238 8.45 -2.54 18.89
CA LEU A 238 7.60 -1.40 18.65
C LEU A 238 7.38 -0.64 19.96
N VAL A 239 7.60 0.67 19.92
CA VAL A 239 7.47 1.55 21.10
C VAL A 239 6.45 2.63 20.79
N ALA A 240 5.54 2.87 21.74
CA ALA A 240 4.47 3.85 21.57
C ALA A 240 4.18 4.60 22.88
N ARG A 241 3.68 5.83 22.73
CA ARG A 241 3.01 6.55 23.80
C ARG A 241 1.54 6.19 23.77
N TYR A 242 1.09 5.48 24.80
CA TYR A 242 -0.27 4.96 24.88
C TYR A 242 -1.27 6.04 25.31
N GLY A 243 -0.85 6.96 26.21
CA GLY A 243 -1.65 8.10 26.61
C GLY A 243 -1.00 8.84 27.78
N GLY A 244 -1.07 10.17 27.85
CA GLY A 244 -0.54 10.93 28.96
C GLY A 244 0.93 10.61 29.26
N GLU A 245 1.18 9.99 30.43
CA GLU A 245 2.45 9.45 30.90
C GLU A 245 2.61 7.93 30.67
N GLU A 246 1.65 7.30 30.02
CA GLU A 246 1.66 5.86 29.74
C GLU A 246 2.37 5.56 28.44
N LEU A 247 3.27 4.56 28.48
CA LEU A 247 4.04 4.09 27.34
C LEU A 247 3.86 2.57 27.19
N ALA A 248 4.00 2.08 25.98
CA ALA A 248 3.85 0.67 25.66
C ALA A 248 4.98 0.17 24.76
N VAL A 249 5.39 -1.09 24.97
CA VAL A 249 6.36 -1.77 24.13
C VAL A 249 5.79 -3.11 23.69
N ILE A 250 5.77 -3.35 22.40
CA ILE A 250 5.40 -4.65 21.80
C ILE A 250 6.68 -5.35 21.39
N LEU A 251 6.85 -6.58 21.84
CA LEU A 251 8.05 -7.39 21.67
C LEU A 251 7.71 -8.70 20.93
N PRO A 252 7.69 -8.70 19.60
CA PRO A 252 7.49 -9.91 18.83
C PRO A 252 8.61 -10.92 19.06
N ASP A 253 8.29 -12.21 18.96
CA ASP A 253 9.22 -13.34 19.14
C ASP A 253 10.00 -13.29 20.48
N THR A 254 9.31 -12.81 21.54
CA THR A 254 9.93 -12.61 22.87
C THR A 254 9.12 -13.32 23.94
N ASP A 255 9.77 -14.22 24.67
CA ASP A 255 9.19 -14.95 25.79
C ASP A 255 9.10 -14.09 27.08
N GLU A 256 8.58 -14.68 28.14
CA GLU A 256 8.37 -14.00 29.42
C GLU A 256 9.69 -13.47 30.01
N ALA A 257 10.73 -14.30 30.02
CA ALA A 257 12.01 -13.89 30.58
C ALA A 257 12.64 -12.72 29.81
N GLY A 258 12.54 -12.74 28.47
CA GLY A 258 13.01 -11.67 27.60
C GLY A 258 12.22 -10.37 27.79
N ALA A 259 10.89 -10.45 27.90
CA ALA A 259 10.04 -9.29 28.11
C ALA A 259 10.28 -8.65 29.49
N ILE A 260 10.42 -9.44 30.53
CA ILE A 260 10.79 -8.99 31.89
C ILE A 260 12.16 -8.29 31.86
N GLN A 261 13.14 -8.86 31.17
CA GLN A 261 14.48 -8.27 31.08
C GLN A 261 14.44 -6.90 30.39
N VAL A 262 13.71 -6.78 29.28
CA VAL A 262 13.52 -5.48 28.60
C VAL A 262 12.88 -4.46 29.55
N ALA A 263 11.83 -4.84 30.28
CA ALA A 263 11.19 -3.95 31.24
C ALA A 263 12.17 -3.50 32.34
N LYS A 264 12.97 -4.43 32.92
CA LYS A 264 13.99 -4.12 33.92
C LYS A 264 15.06 -3.18 33.39
N ASP A 265 15.53 -3.40 32.16
CA ASP A 265 16.54 -2.55 31.51
C ASP A 265 16.02 -1.13 31.28
N ILE A 266 14.75 -0.98 30.89
CA ILE A 266 14.10 0.33 30.77
C ILE A 266 14.07 1.04 32.10
N LEU A 267 13.56 0.41 33.15
CA LEU A 267 13.47 1.01 34.49
C LEU A 267 14.85 1.38 35.04
N GLN A 268 15.86 0.53 34.82
CA GLN A 268 17.23 0.82 35.27
C GLN A 268 17.81 2.03 34.56
N LYS A 269 17.72 2.05 33.22
CA LYS A 269 18.22 3.20 32.43
C LYS A 269 17.48 4.50 32.74
N LEU A 270 16.18 4.42 33.05
CA LEU A 270 15.44 5.60 33.48
C LEU A 270 15.97 6.15 34.82
N ARG A 271 16.23 5.29 35.81
CA ARG A 271 16.86 5.71 37.07
C ARG A 271 18.25 6.32 36.84
N ASP A 272 19.03 5.78 35.91
CA ASP A 272 20.37 6.24 35.59
C ASP A 272 20.38 7.67 35.00
N LEU A 273 19.27 8.16 34.43
CA LEU A 273 19.10 9.55 33.99
C LEU A 273 19.13 10.54 35.17
N ARG A 274 18.84 10.10 36.40
CA ARG A 274 18.81 10.89 37.63
C ARG A 274 17.99 12.20 37.50
N ILE A 275 16.89 12.16 36.79
CA ILE A 275 15.99 13.32 36.71
C ILE A 275 15.41 13.56 38.09
N ALA A 276 15.70 14.71 38.69
CA ALA A 276 15.28 15.03 40.06
C ALA A 276 13.75 15.08 40.19
N HIS A 277 13.20 14.44 41.24
CA HIS A 277 11.78 14.44 41.57
C HIS A 277 11.62 14.50 43.09
N ALA A 278 11.50 15.72 43.65
CA ALA A 278 11.52 15.94 45.09
C ALA A 278 10.34 15.27 45.84
N ASP A 279 9.17 15.14 45.21
CA ASP A 279 8.00 14.50 45.81
C ASP A 279 7.99 12.97 45.63
N ASN A 280 9.02 12.40 44.97
CA ASN A 280 9.21 10.96 44.98
C ASN A 280 10.02 10.54 46.22
N LEU A 281 9.30 10.42 47.32
CA LEU A 281 9.89 10.27 48.68
C LEU A 281 10.86 9.09 48.81
N ASP A 282 10.70 8.05 47.97
CA ASP A 282 11.52 6.82 48.09
C ASP A 282 12.81 6.89 47.28
N GLN A 283 12.88 7.70 46.23
CA GLN A 283 13.99 7.66 45.25
C GLN A 283 14.62 9.04 44.93
N SER A 284 13.90 10.16 45.20
CA SER A 284 14.29 11.53 44.83
C SER A 284 14.57 11.77 43.34
N VAL A 285 14.20 10.80 42.49
CA VAL A 285 14.35 10.84 41.03
C VAL A 285 13.09 10.29 40.35
N VAL A 286 12.92 10.60 39.10
CA VAL A 286 11.85 10.03 38.26
C VAL A 286 12.07 8.53 38.12
N THR A 287 11.02 7.78 38.39
CA THR A 287 10.93 6.31 38.20
C THR A 287 9.71 5.97 37.37
N ALA A 288 9.62 4.71 36.96
CA ALA A 288 8.43 4.16 36.31
C ALA A 288 8.10 2.79 36.89
N SER A 289 6.83 2.42 36.79
CA SER A 289 6.35 1.07 37.05
C SER A 289 6.04 0.38 35.73
N ALA A 290 6.25 -0.93 35.65
CA ALA A 290 6.00 -1.71 34.45
C ALA A 290 5.17 -2.95 34.76
N GLY A 291 4.18 -3.20 33.89
CA GLY A 291 3.42 -4.43 33.83
C GLY A 291 3.75 -5.19 32.55
N VAL A 292 4.11 -6.46 32.68
CA VAL A 292 4.49 -7.34 31.59
C VAL A 292 3.45 -8.42 31.38
N TYR A 293 3.11 -8.66 30.15
CA TYR A 293 2.46 -9.89 29.68
C TYR A 293 3.34 -10.52 28.60
N ALA A 294 3.54 -11.83 28.63
CA ALA A 294 4.15 -12.54 27.53
C ALA A 294 3.57 -13.96 27.42
N GLY A 295 3.38 -14.42 26.18
CA GLY A 295 2.82 -15.73 25.93
C GLY A 295 2.66 -16.01 24.45
N GLN A 296 2.11 -17.17 24.13
CA GLN A 296 1.73 -17.54 22.77
C GLN A 296 0.23 -17.28 22.61
N PRO A 297 -0.17 -16.23 21.84
CA PRO A 297 -1.59 -15.94 21.66
C PRO A 297 -2.28 -17.09 20.91
N HIS A 298 -3.37 -17.61 21.45
CA HIS A 298 -4.21 -18.57 20.75
C HIS A 298 -5.02 -17.86 19.61
N ALA A 299 -5.62 -18.67 18.72
CA ALA A 299 -6.40 -18.13 17.59
C ALA A 299 -7.53 -17.18 18.02
N ASP A 300 -8.11 -17.39 19.19
CA ASP A 300 -9.20 -16.60 19.76
C ASP A 300 -8.72 -15.55 20.77
N ALA A 301 -7.42 -15.35 20.92
CA ALA A 301 -6.88 -14.36 21.86
C ALA A 301 -7.27 -12.95 21.44
N SER A 302 -7.99 -12.23 22.30
CA SER A 302 -8.33 -10.84 22.03
C SER A 302 -7.18 -9.90 22.40
N VAL A 303 -6.89 -8.92 21.56
CA VAL A 303 -5.92 -7.86 21.87
C VAL A 303 -6.24 -7.21 23.22
N ALA A 304 -7.54 -6.99 23.49
CA ALA A 304 -8.00 -6.39 24.74
C ALA A 304 -7.63 -7.20 25.97
N SER A 305 -7.67 -8.54 25.91
CA SER A 305 -7.30 -9.39 27.04
C SER A 305 -5.80 -9.33 27.34
N LEU A 306 -4.94 -9.24 26.29
CA LEU A 306 -3.49 -9.14 26.50
C LEU A 306 -3.13 -7.80 27.16
N ILE A 307 -3.75 -6.71 26.69
CA ILE A 307 -3.58 -5.37 27.27
C ILE A 307 -4.06 -5.38 28.72
N GLN A 308 -5.24 -5.94 28.99
CA GLN A 308 -5.79 -6.03 30.34
C GLN A 308 -4.86 -6.80 31.31
N ASN A 309 -4.23 -7.87 30.84
CA ASN A 309 -3.29 -8.64 31.66
C ASN A 309 -2.04 -7.82 31.99
N ALA A 310 -1.47 -7.09 31.02
CA ALA A 310 -0.34 -6.21 31.28
C ALA A 310 -0.71 -5.04 32.19
N ASP A 311 -1.91 -4.46 32.03
CA ASP A 311 -2.42 -3.39 32.90
C ASP A 311 -2.65 -3.87 34.34
N GLN A 312 -3.14 -5.09 34.56
CA GLN A 312 -3.27 -5.66 35.89
C GLN A 312 -1.89 -5.81 36.58
N ALA A 313 -0.88 -6.24 35.81
CA ALA A 313 0.50 -6.31 36.32
C ALA A 313 1.05 -4.91 36.62
N LEU A 314 0.82 -3.92 35.77
CA LEU A 314 1.22 -2.53 36.02
C LEU A 314 0.54 -1.96 37.27
N TYR A 315 -0.75 -2.21 37.43
CA TYR A 315 -1.49 -1.79 38.61
C TYR A 315 -0.94 -2.44 39.91
N ALA A 316 -0.59 -3.73 39.87
CA ALA A 316 0.06 -4.43 40.98
C ALA A 316 1.42 -3.78 41.29
N ALA A 317 2.24 -3.47 40.29
CA ALA A 317 3.53 -2.80 40.47
C ALA A 317 3.39 -1.44 41.15
N LYS A 318 2.38 -0.65 40.76
CA LYS A 318 2.10 0.66 41.38
C LYS A 318 1.65 0.53 42.84
N ASN A 319 0.84 -0.48 43.17
CA ASN A 319 0.36 -0.71 44.53
C ASN A 319 1.40 -1.30 45.46
N ASP A 320 2.34 -2.09 44.93
CA ASP A 320 3.39 -2.73 45.72
C ASP A 320 4.61 -1.80 45.97
N GLY A 321 4.48 -0.47 45.79
CA GLY A 321 5.51 0.51 46.11
C GLY A 321 6.22 1.11 44.90
N ARG A 322 5.70 0.92 43.67
CA ARG A 322 6.22 1.52 42.41
C ARG A 322 7.65 1.13 42.06
N ASN A 323 8.25 1.76 41.03
CA ASN A 323 9.62 1.56 40.58
C ASN A 323 10.02 0.07 40.44
N ARG A 324 9.12 -0.73 39.87
CA ARG A 324 9.29 -2.19 39.73
C ARG A 324 8.55 -2.78 38.56
N VAL A 325 8.87 -4.02 38.27
CA VAL A 325 8.24 -4.81 37.21
C VAL A 325 7.39 -5.89 37.87
N PHE A 326 6.16 -6.05 37.37
CA PHE A 326 5.31 -7.20 37.62
C PHE A 326 5.01 -7.90 36.30
N CYS A 327 4.91 -9.24 36.35
CA CYS A 327 4.49 -10.03 35.20
C CYS A 327 3.15 -10.69 35.47
N PHE A 328 2.27 -10.72 34.47
CA PHE A 328 1.00 -11.44 34.56
C PHE A 328 1.20 -12.91 34.22
N ASP A 329 1.04 -13.78 35.19
CA ASP A 329 1.07 -15.25 35.03
C ASP A 329 -0.32 -15.74 34.61
N THR A 330 -0.44 -16.19 33.36
CA THR A 330 -1.71 -16.71 32.80
C THR A 330 -2.14 -18.03 33.49
N GLY A 331 -1.21 -18.85 33.96
CA GLY A 331 -1.51 -20.10 34.64
C GLY A 331 -2.12 -19.90 36.01
N ARG A 332 -1.72 -18.83 36.71
CA ARG A 332 -2.24 -18.44 38.05
C ARG A 332 -3.34 -17.36 37.94
N ASN A 333 -3.54 -16.78 36.78
CA ASN A 333 -4.42 -15.64 36.55
C ASN A 333 -4.14 -14.48 37.53
N ALA A 334 -2.87 -14.17 37.76
CA ALA A 334 -2.42 -13.20 38.75
C ALA A 334 -1.13 -12.49 38.32
N ALA A 335 -0.96 -11.25 38.81
CA ALA A 335 0.28 -10.50 38.64
C ALA A 335 1.29 -10.89 39.72
N LEU A 336 2.53 -11.20 39.32
CA LEU A 336 3.63 -11.58 40.19
C LEU A 336 4.77 -10.59 40.10
N ALA A 337 5.41 -10.27 41.23
CA ALA A 337 6.61 -9.48 41.28
C ALA A 337 7.79 -10.27 40.65
N VAL A 338 8.63 -9.61 39.86
CA VAL A 338 9.71 -10.22 39.10
C VAL A 338 11.01 -9.43 39.18
#